data_53b3f6b608b6c3bb79b8e54df042b94e
#
_entry.id   53b3f6b608b6c3bb79b8e54df042b94e
#
_cell.length_a   1.000
_cell.length_b   1.000
_cell.length_c   1.000
_cell.angle_alpha   90.00
_cell.angle_beta   90.00
_cell.angle_gamma   90.00
#
_symmetry.space_group_name_H-M   'P 1'
#
loop_
_entity.id
_entity.type
_entity.pdbx_description
1 polymer ?
#
loop_
_entity_poly.entity_id
_entity_poly.type
_entity_poly.pdbx_seq_one_letter_code
_entity_poly.pdbx_strand_id
1 'polypeptide(L)'
;LVVFTGDNILGKIGDSAGTYARKYARVEAALDAIIAPLAQRNIPFAVTFGNHDDQCGISKLEQIKIYRRYANCIGFNDTNPSIGRSTFNIPILSSDGSRTAYNIWMMESAGKDESGAYFEYISPAAIEWYRQTRALLQAHNGGQPVNSLMFQHIPVPETYELLTKVQKTTPGAVEKDGAYYVLNTALARGSLCEGPCVTQANFGQFDAVAARGDVSALVFGHDHVNSFTGTLRGVDLVQTPGASFRSYGNQNRGVRVFVIDEKDTSAYQTYTLDFFDIMGTSLRTKLMFIFTADEKIPLRIAVCLFPLTMLFI
;
A
#
# COMPACT_ATOMS: atom_id res chain seq x y z
N LEU A 1 4.42 -13.95 3.71
CA LEU A 1 4.99 -12.61 3.63
C LEU A 1 3.89 -11.57 3.79
N VAL A 2 4.11 -10.53 4.60
CA VAL A 2 3.28 -9.32 4.66
C VAL A 2 4.02 -8.18 3.99
N VAL A 3 3.32 -7.41 3.15
CA VAL A 3 3.86 -6.22 2.49
C VAL A 3 3.11 -4.99 2.98
N PHE A 4 3.84 -4.04 3.54
CA PHE A 4 3.33 -2.72 3.91
C PHE A 4 3.56 -1.75 2.76
N THR A 5 2.47 -1.19 2.24
CA THR A 5 2.47 -0.35 1.02
C THR A 5 2.60 1.15 1.32
N GLY A 6 3.18 1.52 2.44
CA GLY A 6 3.42 2.92 2.83
C GLY A 6 2.35 3.51 3.74
N ASP A 7 2.61 4.72 4.25
CA ASP A 7 1.83 5.39 5.27
C ASP A 7 1.60 4.49 6.50
N ASN A 8 2.69 3.86 6.93
CA ASN A 8 2.68 2.87 7.99
C ASN A 8 2.40 3.50 9.35
N ILE A 9 2.63 4.80 9.46
CA ILE A 9 2.33 5.61 10.65
C ILE A 9 1.63 6.90 10.26
N LEU A 10 0.85 7.44 11.19
CA LEU A 10 0.23 8.74 11.02
C LEU A 10 1.30 9.84 11.09
N GLY A 11 1.41 10.68 10.06
CA GLY A 11 2.37 11.78 10.02
C GLY A 11 2.31 12.69 11.24
N LYS A 12 1.10 12.96 11.76
CA LYS A 12 0.87 13.77 12.98
C LYS A 12 1.30 13.11 14.28
N ILE A 13 1.76 11.87 14.29
CA ILE A 13 2.20 11.19 15.53
C ILE A 13 3.38 11.92 16.19
N GLY A 14 4.19 12.63 15.39
CA GLY A 14 5.27 13.47 15.85
C GLY A 14 4.93 14.93 16.16
N ASP A 15 3.73 15.42 15.77
CA ASP A 15 3.34 16.85 15.84
C ASP A 15 3.09 17.38 17.26
N SER A 16 2.98 16.51 18.25
CA SER A 16 2.83 16.99 19.62
C SER A 16 4.10 17.69 20.09
N ALA A 17 3.93 18.83 20.72
CA ALA A 17 5.02 19.54 21.39
C ALA A 17 5.84 18.56 22.26
N GLY A 18 7.12 18.40 21.92
CA GLY A 18 7.97 17.44 22.63
C GLY A 18 9.37 17.35 22.06
N THR A 19 10.27 16.83 22.87
CA THR A 19 11.66 16.58 22.47
C THR A 19 11.70 15.50 21.36
N TYR A 20 12.77 15.49 20.58
CA TYR A 20 13.03 14.44 19.59
C TYR A 20 12.86 13.02 20.19
N ALA A 21 13.37 12.79 21.39
CA ALA A 21 13.26 11.52 22.09
C ALA A 21 11.79 11.06 22.31
N ARG A 22 10.89 12.00 22.64
CA ARG A 22 9.45 11.70 22.77
C ARG A 22 8.80 11.38 21.44
N LYS A 23 9.17 12.10 20.37
CA LYS A 23 8.68 11.80 19.01
C LYS A 23 9.14 10.42 18.56
N TYR A 24 10.43 10.12 18.75
CA TYR A 24 11.01 8.82 18.44
C TYR A 24 10.28 7.69 19.17
N ALA A 25 10.10 7.79 20.48
CA ALA A 25 9.41 6.79 21.28
C ALA A 25 7.96 6.53 20.82
N ARG A 26 7.25 7.56 20.33
CA ARG A 26 5.89 7.39 19.79
C ARG A 26 5.89 6.68 18.44
N VAL A 27 6.79 7.06 17.54
CA VAL A 27 6.95 6.39 16.25
C VAL A 27 7.33 4.93 16.47
N GLU A 28 8.30 4.67 17.34
CA GLU A 28 8.72 3.35 17.76
C GLU A 28 7.54 2.52 18.27
N ALA A 29 6.79 3.04 19.23
CA ALA A 29 5.63 2.32 19.77
C ALA A 29 4.53 2.05 18.73
N ALA A 30 4.34 2.95 17.76
CA ALA A 30 3.37 2.75 16.68
C ALA A 30 3.84 1.66 15.71
N LEU A 31 5.11 1.66 15.32
CA LEU A 31 5.70 0.63 14.48
C LEU A 31 5.72 -0.73 15.18
N ASP A 32 6.10 -0.76 16.45
CA ASP A 32 6.09 -1.99 17.25
C ASP A 32 4.68 -2.60 17.34
N ALA A 33 3.64 -1.77 17.46
CA ALA A 33 2.26 -2.24 17.55
C ALA A 33 1.79 -3.00 16.30
N ILE A 34 2.27 -2.64 15.12
CA ILE A 34 1.90 -3.33 13.86
C ILE A 34 2.84 -4.50 13.54
N ILE A 35 4.10 -4.47 14.00
CA ILE A 35 5.12 -5.46 13.63
C ILE A 35 5.22 -6.58 14.67
N ALA A 36 5.09 -6.30 15.97
CA ALA A 36 5.22 -7.31 17.00
C ALA A 36 4.31 -8.54 16.79
N PRO A 37 3.05 -8.43 16.34
CA PRO A 37 2.24 -9.59 16.03
C PRO A 37 2.79 -10.49 14.91
N LEU A 38 3.50 -9.90 13.93
CA LEU A 38 4.16 -10.63 12.86
C LEU A 38 5.42 -11.33 13.38
N ALA A 39 6.22 -10.60 14.16
CA ALA A 39 7.44 -11.14 14.76
C ALA A 39 7.16 -12.33 15.69
N GLN A 40 6.13 -12.22 16.54
CA GLN A 40 5.68 -13.29 17.41
C GLN A 40 5.27 -14.59 16.68
N ARG A 41 4.85 -14.46 15.41
CA ARG A 41 4.42 -15.56 14.55
C ARG A 41 5.48 -15.94 13.52
N ASN A 42 6.67 -15.33 13.61
CA ASN A 42 7.74 -15.49 12.63
C ASN A 42 7.27 -15.26 11.17
N ILE A 43 6.37 -14.30 10.96
CA ILE A 43 5.88 -13.95 9.63
C ILE A 43 6.82 -12.92 9.01
N PRO A 44 7.46 -13.21 7.88
CA PRO A 44 8.31 -12.24 7.19
C PRO A 44 7.50 -11.03 6.72
N PHE A 45 8.10 -9.84 6.77
CA PHE A 45 7.49 -8.63 6.25
C PHE A 45 8.47 -7.74 5.50
N ALA A 46 7.94 -7.00 4.53
CA ALA A 46 8.63 -5.99 3.76
C ALA A 46 7.87 -4.67 3.82
N VAL A 47 8.59 -3.56 3.71
CA VAL A 47 8.02 -2.21 3.87
C VAL A 47 8.44 -1.33 2.71
N THR A 48 7.50 -0.59 2.11
CA THR A 48 7.79 0.65 1.40
C THR A 48 7.24 1.84 2.18
N PHE A 49 7.78 3.03 1.92
CA PHE A 49 7.33 4.27 2.55
C PHE A 49 6.28 4.98 1.69
N GLY A 50 5.35 5.66 2.37
CA GLY A 50 4.41 6.58 1.76
C GLY A 50 4.77 8.04 2.03
N ASN A 51 3.91 8.95 1.60
CA ASN A 51 4.13 10.38 1.71
C ASN A 51 3.97 10.91 3.14
N HIS A 52 3.25 10.20 4.02
CA HIS A 52 3.07 10.60 5.42
C HIS A 52 4.14 10.06 6.37
N ASP A 53 4.89 9.03 6.00
CA ASP A 53 5.92 8.45 6.87
C ASP A 53 7.03 9.46 7.22
N ASP A 54 7.38 10.37 6.31
CA ASP A 54 8.37 11.45 6.56
C ASP A 54 7.82 12.63 7.38
N GLN A 55 6.50 12.72 7.56
CA GLN A 55 5.87 13.84 8.27
C GLN A 55 5.90 13.70 9.79
N CYS A 56 6.25 12.53 10.30
CA CYS A 56 6.28 12.25 11.74
C CYS A 56 7.47 12.93 12.48
N GLY A 57 8.38 13.58 11.75
CA GLY A 57 9.57 14.21 12.31
C GLY A 57 10.68 13.25 12.73
N ILE A 58 10.57 11.98 12.32
CA ILE A 58 11.62 10.94 12.45
C ILE A 58 11.94 10.46 11.04
N SER A 59 13.20 10.56 10.66
CA SER A 59 13.63 10.24 9.29
C SER A 59 13.38 8.78 8.93
N LYS A 60 13.27 8.48 7.62
CA LYS A 60 13.20 7.10 7.11
C LYS A 60 14.35 6.24 7.62
N LEU A 61 15.57 6.78 7.69
CA LEU A 61 16.73 6.05 8.21
C LEU A 61 16.53 5.62 9.67
N GLU A 62 15.95 6.48 10.51
CA GLU A 62 15.65 6.11 11.90
C GLU A 62 14.51 5.10 11.97
N GLN A 63 13.50 5.22 11.13
CA GLN A 63 12.41 4.24 11.05
C GLN A 63 12.94 2.88 10.56
N ILE A 64 13.84 2.84 9.58
CA ILE A 64 14.52 1.62 9.11
C ILE A 64 15.25 0.92 10.26
N LYS A 65 15.91 1.66 11.16
CA LYS A 65 16.57 1.08 12.34
C LYS A 65 15.56 0.40 13.26
N ILE A 66 14.34 0.94 13.39
CA ILE A 66 13.27 0.33 14.18
C ILE A 66 12.81 -0.98 13.51
N TYR A 67 12.50 -0.96 12.21
CA TYR A 67 12.10 -2.15 11.46
C TYR A 67 13.14 -3.27 11.54
N ARG A 68 14.42 -2.94 11.42
CA ARG A 68 15.53 -3.90 11.43
C ARG A 68 15.84 -4.55 12.77
N ARG A 69 15.22 -4.11 13.85
CA ARG A 69 15.29 -4.83 15.14
C ARG A 69 14.56 -6.16 15.10
N TYR A 70 13.67 -6.33 14.14
CA TYR A 70 12.90 -7.55 13.93
C TYR A 70 13.59 -8.44 12.90
N ALA A 71 14.01 -9.64 13.31
CA ALA A 71 14.75 -10.58 12.44
C ALA A 71 13.95 -11.03 11.20
N ASN A 72 12.61 -10.92 11.23
CA ASN A 72 11.71 -11.22 10.13
C ASN A 72 11.45 -10.03 9.18
N CYS A 73 12.13 -8.90 9.38
CA CYS A 73 12.13 -7.77 8.43
C CYS A 73 12.98 -8.13 7.20
N ILE A 74 12.39 -8.04 6.02
CA ILE A 74 13.09 -8.28 4.75
C ILE A 74 13.24 -6.95 4.03
N GLY A 75 14.48 -6.58 3.69
CA GLY A 75 14.74 -5.52 2.74
C GLY A 75 15.42 -4.29 3.30
N PHE A 76 15.17 -3.21 2.61
CA PHE A 76 15.81 -1.90 2.58
C PHE A 76 17.13 -1.86 1.79
N ASN A 77 17.24 -0.80 0.99
CA ASN A 77 18.39 -0.49 0.17
C ASN A 77 19.36 0.42 0.94
N ASP A 78 20.56 -0.09 1.22
CA ASP A 78 21.60 0.66 1.90
C ASP A 78 22.63 1.29 0.95
N THR A 79 22.72 0.77 -0.27
CA THR A 79 23.86 1.00 -1.16
C THR A 79 23.62 2.11 -2.17
N ASN A 80 22.36 2.33 -2.57
CA ASN A 80 22.02 3.32 -3.59
C ASN A 80 20.81 4.19 -3.17
N PRO A 81 21.05 5.28 -2.44
CA PRO A 81 19.95 6.14 -1.98
C PRO A 81 19.18 6.84 -3.12
N SER A 82 19.77 6.98 -4.31
CA SER A 82 19.11 7.64 -5.45
C SER A 82 17.89 6.90 -6.00
N ILE A 83 17.75 5.61 -5.68
CA ILE A 83 16.56 4.81 -6.05
C ILE A 83 15.51 4.74 -4.93
N GLY A 84 15.79 5.32 -3.76
CA GLY A 84 14.95 5.22 -2.56
C GLY A 84 15.37 4.09 -1.62
N ARG A 85 15.26 4.31 -0.31
CA ARG A 85 15.71 3.36 0.74
C ARG A 85 14.81 2.13 0.84
N SER A 86 13.55 2.24 0.46
CA SER A 86 12.60 1.12 0.40
C SER A 86 12.39 0.59 -1.03
N THR A 87 13.33 0.87 -1.94
CA THR A 87 13.38 0.28 -3.28
C THR A 87 14.36 -0.90 -3.28
N PHE A 88 13.82 -2.11 -3.41
CA PHE A 88 14.57 -3.37 -3.43
C PHE A 88 13.70 -4.49 -4.02
N ASN A 89 14.27 -5.67 -4.22
CA ASN A 89 13.49 -6.83 -4.63
C ASN A 89 13.70 -8.02 -3.69
N ILE A 90 12.75 -8.93 -3.70
CA ILE A 90 12.75 -10.15 -2.88
C ILE A 90 12.58 -11.34 -3.82
N PRO A 91 13.66 -12.01 -4.21
CA PRO A 91 13.58 -13.28 -4.92
C PRO A 91 13.00 -14.36 -4.00
N ILE A 92 11.98 -15.06 -4.47
CA ILE A 92 11.38 -16.21 -3.79
C ILE A 92 11.86 -17.46 -4.51
N LEU A 93 12.60 -18.29 -3.80
CA LEU A 93 13.10 -19.54 -4.34
C LEU A 93 11.97 -20.58 -4.49
N SER A 94 12.13 -21.48 -5.46
CA SER A 94 11.33 -22.70 -5.54
C SER A 94 11.50 -23.54 -4.28
N SER A 95 10.53 -24.40 -4.00
CA SER A 95 10.55 -25.25 -2.79
C SER A 95 11.76 -26.20 -2.73
N ASP A 96 12.35 -26.54 -3.88
CA ASP A 96 13.60 -27.29 -4.01
C ASP A 96 14.88 -26.42 -3.98
N GLY A 97 14.71 -25.09 -3.94
CA GLY A 97 15.81 -24.12 -3.91
C GLY A 97 16.59 -23.97 -5.21
N SER A 98 16.17 -24.62 -6.32
CA SER A 98 16.96 -24.72 -7.55
C SER A 98 16.87 -23.47 -8.45
N ARG A 99 15.82 -22.67 -8.31
CA ARG A 99 15.57 -21.48 -9.13
C ARG A 99 14.84 -20.38 -8.36
N THR A 100 14.84 -19.17 -8.90
CA THR A 100 13.92 -18.12 -8.46
C THR A 100 12.55 -18.39 -9.06
N ALA A 101 11.58 -18.82 -8.23
CA ALA A 101 10.23 -19.14 -8.69
C ALA A 101 9.39 -17.88 -8.91
N TYR A 102 9.57 -16.86 -8.07
CA TYR A 102 8.82 -15.61 -8.12
C TYR A 102 9.67 -14.44 -7.61
N ASN A 103 9.25 -13.21 -7.89
CA ASN A 103 9.93 -12.04 -7.32
C ASN A 103 8.91 -11.00 -6.83
N ILE A 104 9.26 -10.31 -5.77
CA ILE A 104 8.50 -9.15 -5.27
C ILE A 104 9.37 -7.91 -5.44
N TRP A 105 8.83 -6.92 -6.13
CA TRP A 105 9.45 -5.60 -6.24
C TRP A 105 8.84 -4.65 -5.21
N MET A 106 9.69 -4.00 -4.44
CA MET A 106 9.33 -2.89 -3.54
C MET A 106 9.86 -1.61 -4.16
N MET A 107 8.97 -0.62 -4.37
CA MET A 107 9.33 0.65 -5.02
C MET A 107 8.94 1.83 -4.13
N GLU A 108 9.88 2.70 -3.83
CA GLU A 108 9.63 3.91 -3.07
C GLU A 108 9.09 5.01 -3.99
N SER A 109 7.80 5.31 -3.89
CA SER A 109 7.10 6.25 -4.77
C SER A 109 6.84 7.62 -4.13
N ALA A 110 7.19 7.80 -2.86
CA ALA A 110 6.95 9.07 -2.16
C ALA A 110 7.90 9.25 -0.98
N GLY A 111 8.08 10.50 -0.59
CA GLY A 111 8.79 10.90 0.62
C GLY A 111 9.73 12.08 0.41
N LYS A 112 10.79 12.14 1.21
CA LYS A 112 11.88 13.11 1.05
C LYS A 112 13.12 12.42 0.48
N ASP A 113 13.77 13.09 -0.44
CA ASP A 113 15.09 12.70 -0.91
C ASP A 113 16.19 13.10 0.11
N GLU A 114 17.44 12.84 -0.20
CA GLU A 114 18.57 13.15 0.68
C GLU A 114 18.79 14.67 0.88
N SER A 115 18.29 15.52 -0.02
CA SER A 115 18.29 16.98 0.13
C SER A 115 17.16 17.48 1.04
N GLY A 116 16.21 16.64 1.37
CA GLY A 116 15.00 16.98 2.12
C GLY A 116 13.85 17.47 1.24
N ALA A 117 14.00 17.45 -0.09
CA ALA A 117 12.93 17.80 -1.01
C ALA A 117 11.90 16.66 -1.11
N TYR A 118 10.61 17.00 -1.09
CA TYR A 118 9.54 16.04 -1.29
C TYR A 118 9.46 15.58 -2.74
N PHE A 119 9.18 14.29 -2.91
CA PHE A 119 8.85 13.69 -4.19
C PHE A 119 7.64 12.76 -4.06
N GLU A 120 6.89 12.63 -5.15
CA GLU A 120 5.76 11.70 -5.30
C GLU A 120 5.80 11.09 -6.71
N TYR A 121 6.83 10.27 -6.96
CA TYR A 121 7.06 9.56 -8.23
C TYR A 121 8.09 8.44 -8.04
N ILE A 122 8.15 7.51 -9.00
CA ILE A 122 9.29 6.60 -9.11
C ILE A 122 10.39 7.28 -9.94
N SER A 123 11.57 7.42 -9.36
CA SER A 123 12.68 8.14 -10.00
C SER A 123 13.17 7.42 -11.27
N PRO A 124 13.72 8.17 -12.26
CA PRO A 124 14.38 7.54 -13.42
C PRO A 124 15.46 6.54 -13.03
N ALA A 125 16.20 6.81 -11.95
CA ALA A 125 17.21 5.91 -11.42
C ALA A 125 16.61 4.59 -10.90
N ALA A 126 15.45 4.64 -10.24
CA ALA A 126 14.74 3.45 -9.76
C ALA A 126 14.16 2.62 -10.92
N ILE A 127 13.67 3.27 -11.98
CA ILE A 127 13.18 2.59 -13.19
C ILE A 127 14.35 1.87 -13.91
N GLU A 128 15.50 2.52 -14.00
CA GLU A 128 16.69 1.91 -14.62
C GLU A 128 17.23 0.76 -13.75
N TRP A 129 17.27 0.92 -12.44
CA TRP A 129 17.61 -0.14 -11.51
C TRP A 129 16.68 -1.36 -11.69
N TYR A 130 15.36 -1.14 -11.80
CA TYR A 130 14.41 -2.21 -12.10
C TYR A 130 14.76 -2.95 -13.38
N ARG A 131 15.03 -2.23 -14.49
CA ARG A 131 15.38 -2.83 -15.78
C ARG A 131 16.63 -3.70 -15.68
N GLN A 132 17.67 -3.21 -15.01
CA GLN A 132 18.94 -3.91 -14.82
C GLN A 132 18.79 -5.14 -13.92
N THR A 133 18.16 -4.97 -12.76
CA THR A 133 17.94 -6.06 -11.79
C THR A 133 17.08 -7.16 -12.38
N ARG A 134 16.04 -6.79 -13.12
CA ARG A 134 15.20 -7.74 -13.85
C ARG A 134 15.99 -8.56 -14.87
N ALA A 135 16.86 -7.92 -15.65
CA ALA A 135 17.73 -8.62 -16.61
C ALA A 135 18.70 -9.60 -15.91
N LEU A 136 19.25 -9.21 -14.76
CA LEU A 136 20.07 -10.08 -13.92
C LEU A 136 19.27 -11.27 -13.38
N LEU A 137 18.06 -11.06 -12.86
CA LEU A 137 17.19 -12.14 -12.41
C LEU A 137 16.90 -13.15 -13.51
N GLN A 138 16.58 -12.67 -14.72
CA GLN A 138 16.36 -13.51 -15.89
C GLN A 138 17.61 -14.30 -16.26
N ALA A 139 18.78 -13.67 -16.29
CA ALA A 139 20.05 -14.33 -16.61
C ALA A 139 20.39 -15.43 -15.58
N HIS A 140 20.22 -15.15 -14.29
CA HIS A 140 20.45 -16.12 -13.22
C HIS A 140 19.40 -17.25 -13.20
N ASN A 141 18.23 -17.01 -13.78
CA ASN A 141 17.14 -18.01 -13.91
C ASN A 141 17.21 -18.78 -15.25
N GLY A 142 18.41 -18.99 -15.78
CA GLY A 142 18.61 -19.73 -17.02
C GLY A 142 18.03 -19.06 -18.26
N GLY A 143 17.91 -17.73 -18.25
CA GLY A 143 17.32 -16.95 -19.36
C GLY A 143 15.79 -16.88 -19.31
N GLN A 144 15.13 -17.57 -18.38
CA GLN A 144 13.68 -17.53 -18.23
C GLN A 144 13.23 -16.31 -17.43
N PRO A 145 12.16 -15.61 -17.83
CA PRO A 145 11.57 -14.54 -17.05
C PRO A 145 11.16 -15.03 -15.66
N VAL A 146 11.22 -14.14 -14.66
CA VAL A 146 10.73 -14.41 -13.33
C VAL A 146 9.46 -13.58 -13.10
N ASN A 147 8.33 -14.26 -13.00
CA ASN A 147 7.05 -13.62 -12.72
C ASN A 147 7.07 -12.89 -11.38
N SER A 148 6.36 -11.77 -11.27
CA SER A 148 6.49 -10.90 -10.10
C SER A 148 5.25 -10.04 -9.84
N LEU A 149 5.16 -9.52 -8.61
CA LEU A 149 4.31 -8.40 -8.22
C LEU A 149 5.20 -7.21 -7.86
N MET A 150 4.71 -5.99 -8.13
CA MET A 150 5.39 -4.75 -7.78
C MET A 150 4.53 -3.94 -6.82
N PHE A 151 5.07 -3.59 -5.66
CA PHE A 151 4.40 -2.84 -4.61
C PHE A 151 4.98 -1.45 -4.47
N GLN A 152 4.11 -0.45 -4.41
CA GLN A 152 4.45 0.94 -4.13
C GLN A 152 3.29 1.64 -3.42
N HIS A 153 3.54 2.85 -2.92
CA HIS A 153 2.52 3.61 -2.20
C HIS A 153 1.55 4.30 -3.16
N ILE A 154 2.06 5.21 -3.99
CA ILE A 154 1.23 6.07 -4.86
C ILE A 154 0.96 5.37 -6.20
N PRO A 155 -0.28 5.35 -6.68
CA PRO A 155 -0.63 4.79 -7.98
C PRO A 155 0.05 5.49 -9.16
N VAL A 156 0.27 4.74 -10.24
CA VAL A 156 0.74 5.32 -11.51
C VAL A 156 -0.37 6.12 -12.20
N PRO A 157 -0.04 7.16 -13.00
CA PRO A 157 -1.04 7.98 -13.71
C PRO A 157 -1.95 7.18 -14.64
N GLU A 158 -1.46 6.07 -15.18
CA GLU A 158 -2.21 5.18 -16.06
C GLU A 158 -3.43 4.53 -15.38
N THR A 159 -3.53 4.62 -14.05
CA THR A 159 -4.73 4.22 -13.30
C THR A 159 -5.99 4.92 -13.82
N TYR A 160 -5.87 6.15 -14.33
CA TYR A 160 -6.99 6.86 -14.94
C TYR A 160 -7.50 6.23 -16.24
N GLU A 161 -6.72 5.41 -16.94
CA GLU A 161 -7.18 4.68 -18.13
C GLU A 161 -8.19 3.57 -17.78
N LEU A 162 -8.25 3.16 -16.51
CA LEU A 162 -9.27 2.26 -15.97
C LEU A 162 -10.59 2.97 -15.64
N LEU A 163 -10.67 4.29 -15.81
CA LEU A 163 -11.81 5.09 -15.42
C LEU A 163 -12.53 5.68 -16.65
N THR A 164 -13.82 5.94 -16.49
CA THR A 164 -14.61 6.67 -17.46
C THR A 164 -15.00 8.03 -16.87
N LYS A 165 -14.68 9.11 -17.58
CA LYS A 165 -15.12 10.46 -17.21
C LYS A 165 -16.61 10.59 -17.46
N VAL A 166 -17.35 11.10 -16.46
CA VAL A 166 -18.81 11.16 -16.47
C VAL A 166 -19.33 12.51 -15.95
N GLN A 167 -20.65 12.69 -15.96
CA GLN A 167 -21.29 13.85 -15.35
C GLN A 167 -21.33 13.69 -13.81
N LYS A 168 -21.30 14.81 -13.10
CA LYS A 168 -21.43 14.87 -11.62
C LYS A 168 -22.63 14.07 -11.08
N THR A 169 -23.73 14.05 -11.84
CA THR A 169 -24.98 13.38 -11.46
C THR A 169 -24.98 11.88 -11.71
N THR A 170 -23.91 11.32 -12.29
CA THR A 170 -23.80 9.87 -12.53
C THR A 170 -23.69 9.14 -11.20
N PRO A 171 -24.54 8.11 -10.95
CA PRO A 171 -24.45 7.34 -9.71
C PRO A 171 -23.07 6.72 -9.52
N GLY A 172 -22.51 6.85 -8.31
CA GLY A 172 -21.19 6.33 -7.98
C GLY A 172 -20.01 7.13 -8.54
N ALA A 173 -20.27 8.30 -9.15
CA ALA A 173 -19.21 9.17 -9.62
C ALA A 173 -18.42 9.77 -8.46
N VAL A 174 -17.09 9.68 -8.54
CA VAL A 174 -16.16 10.32 -7.62
C VAL A 174 -15.55 11.56 -8.27
N GLU A 175 -15.32 12.60 -7.47
CA GLU A 175 -14.71 13.84 -7.93
C GLU A 175 -13.20 13.79 -7.80
N LYS A 176 -12.48 14.32 -8.79
CA LYS A 176 -11.06 14.62 -8.70
C LYS A 176 -10.72 15.80 -9.64
N ASP A 177 -10.15 16.85 -9.06
CA ASP A 177 -9.66 18.05 -9.77
C ASP A 177 -10.72 18.66 -10.71
N GLY A 178 -11.98 18.74 -10.22
CA GLY A 178 -13.12 19.30 -10.96
C GLY A 178 -13.72 18.39 -12.04
N ALA A 179 -13.22 17.16 -12.18
CA ALA A 179 -13.80 16.14 -13.05
C ALA A 179 -14.42 14.99 -12.25
N TYR A 180 -15.31 14.23 -12.86
CA TYR A 180 -16.02 13.11 -12.23
C TYR A 180 -15.75 11.82 -12.98
N TYR A 181 -15.57 10.73 -12.23
CA TYR A 181 -15.15 9.45 -12.79
C TYR A 181 -15.92 8.30 -12.15
N VAL A 182 -16.11 7.23 -12.92
CA VAL A 182 -16.55 5.90 -12.47
C VAL A 182 -15.55 4.86 -12.99
N LEU A 183 -15.53 3.67 -12.39
CA LEU A 183 -14.78 2.55 -12.97
C LEU A 183 -15.30 2.20 -14.36
N ASN A 184 -14.39 1.98 -15.30
CA ASN A 184 -14.72 1.34 -16.56
C ASN A 184 -14.90 -0.17 -16.32
N THR A 185 -16.15 -0.61 -16.23
CA THR A 185 -16.48 -2.00 -15.89
C THR A 185 -16.06 -3.04 -16.93
N ALA A 186 -15.66 -2.61 -18.13
CA ALA A 186 -15.04 -3.48 -19.13
C ALA A 186 -13.57 -3.79 -18.81
N LEU A 187 -12.89 -2.94 -18.05
CA LEU A 187 -11.46 -3.04 -17.72
C LEU A 187 -11.19 -3.33 -16.25
N ALA A 188 -12.09 -2.89 -15.36
CA ALA A 188 -11.86 -2.92 -13.93
C ALA A 188 -13.07 -3.39 -13.12
N ARG A 189 -12.82 -3.96 -11.95
CA ARG A 189 -13.82 -4.43 -10.98
C ARG A 189 -13.42 -4.02 -9.57
N GLY A 190 -14.41 -3.84 -8.69
CA GLY A 190 -14.22 -3.46 -7.30
C GLY A 190 -14.89 -2.13 -6.97
N SER A 191 -14.34 -1.39 -6.02
CA SER A 191 -14.92 -0.15 -5.49
C SER A 191 -14.01 1.04 -5.75
N LEU A 192 -14.56 2.06 -6.43
CA LEU A 192 -13.98 3.39 -6.56
C LEU A 192 -14.81 4.34 -5.67
N CYS A 193 -14.22 4.81 -4.57
CA CYS A 193 -14.91 5.64 -3.58
C CYS A 193 -14.26 7.01 -3.39
N GLU A 194 -13.09 7.23 -4.00
CA GLU A 194 -12.42 8.53 -4.12
C GLU A 194 -11.66 8.61 -5.43
N GLY A 195 -11.40 9.81 -5.91
CA GLY A 195 -10.60 10.01 -7.12
C GLY A 195 -9.14 9.60 -6.87
N PRO A 196 -8.56 8.70 -7.69
CA PRO A 196 -7.20 8.22 -7.47
C PRO A 196 -6.19 9.36 -7.40
N CYS A 197 -5.34 9.32 -6.36
CA CYS A 197 -4.28 10.28 -6.18
C CYS A 197 -2.98 9.69 -6.73
N VAL A 198 -2.70 9.98 -8.00
CA VAL A 198 -1.58 9.38 -8.74
C VAL A 198 -0.28 10.17 -8.57
N THR A 199 0.86 9.58 -8.96
CA THR A 199 2.17 10.25 -8.92
C THR A 199 2.16 11.58 -9.68
N GLN A 200 2.88 12.59 -9.13
CA GLN A 200 2.97 13.94 -9.68
C GLN A 200 3.76 14.01 -11.00
N ALA A 201 4.70 13.07 -11.18
CA ALA A 201 5.51 12.97 -12.39
C ALA A 201 5.51 11.54 -12.92
N ASN A 202 5.45 11.41 -14.25
CA ASN A 202 5.53 10.13 -14.94
C ASN A 202 6.83 10.05 -15.75
N PHE A 203 7.73 9.16 -15.33
CA PHE A 203 9.00 8.88 -16.01
C PHE A 203 8.97 7.56 -16.79
N GLY A 204 7.78 7.04 -17.10
CA GLY A 204 7.59 5.83 -17.89
C GLY A 204 7.77 4.52 -17.11
N GLN A 205 7.45 4.52 -15.81
CA GLN A 205 7.47 3.30 -15.00
C GLN A 205 6.54 2.24 -15.57
N PHE A 206 5.27 2.60 -15.81
CA PHE A 206 4.29 1.66 -16.33
C PHE A 206 4.69 1.10 -17.70
N ASP A 207 5.22 1.94 -18.59
CA ASP A 207 5.73 1.51 -19.89
C ASP A 207 6.89 0.50 -19.74
N ALA A 208 7.80 0.76 -18.80
CA ALA A 208 8.92 -0.15 -18.54
C ALA A 208 8.46 -1.52 -18.04
N VAL A 209 7.40 -1.56 -17.24
CA VAL A 209 6.79 -2.77 -16.70
C VAL A 209 6.00 -3.51 -17.79
N ALA A 210 5.08 -2.82 -18.46
CA ALA A 210 4.19 -3.41 -19.46
C ALA A 210 4.93 -3.95 -20.70
N ALA A 211 6.09 -3.38 -21.04
CA ALA A 211 6.87 -3.80 -22.21
C ALA A 211 7.39 -5.25 -22.15
N ARG A 212 7.36 -5.90 -20.98
CA ARG A 212 8.05 -7.18 -20.77
C ARG A 212 7.15 -8.33 -20.31
N GLY A 213 6.02 -8.04 -19.63
CA GLY A 213 5.02 -9.02 -19.26
C GLY A 213 5.42 -9.99 -18.14
N ASP A 214 6.47 -9.68 -17.36
CA ASP A 214 6.92 -10.47 -16.22
C ASP A 214 6.48 -9.89 -14.87
N VAL A 215 5.89 -8.71 -14.85
CA VAL A 215 5.19 -8.14 -13.69
C VAL A 215 3.70 -8.30 -13.93
N SER A 216 3.06 -9.18 -13.16
CA SER A 216 1.63 -9.45 -13.30
C SER A 216 0.76 -8.31 -12.76
N ALA A 217 1.21 -7.61 -11.71
CA ALA A 217 0.49 -6.47 -11.15
C ALA A 217 1.39 -5.42 -10.51
N LEU A 218 0.94 -4.15 -10.61
CA LEU A 218 1.35 -3.05 -9.75
C LEU A 218 0.29 -2.89 -8.66
N VAL A 219 0.74 -2.90 -7.40
CA VAL A 219 -0.13 -2.88 -6.21
C VAL A 219 0.12 -1.60 -5.42
N PHE A 220 -0.95 -0.86 -5.13
CA PHE A 220 -0.90 0.47 -4.56
C PHE A 220 -1.60 0.56 -3.20
N GLY A 221 -1.09 1.44 -2.34
CA GLY A 221 -1.76 1.98 -1.16
C GLY A 221 -2.38 3.36 -1.44
N HIS A 222 -2.12 4.33 -0.59
CA HIS A 222 -2.41 5.76 -0.70
C HIS A 222 -3.90 6.14 -0.65
N ASP A 223 -4.72 5.63 -1.57
CA ASP A 223 -6.16 5.89 -1.58
C ASP A 223 -6.85 4.98 -0.56
N HIS A 224 -7.41 5.54 0.51
CA HIS A 224 -7.83 4.75 1.67
C HIS A 224 -9.13 3.98 1.46
N VAL A 225 -9.99 4.50 0.59
CA VAL A 225 -11.35 3.95 0.40
C VAL A 225 -11.54 3.25 -0.94
N ASN A 226 -10.51 3.25 -1.79
CA ASN A 226 -10.50 2.54 -3.05
C ASN A 226 -10.09 1.07 -2.85
N SER A 227 -10.77 0.17 -3.57
CA SER A 227 -10.43 -1.25 -3.60
C SER A 227 -10.88 -1.83 -4.94
N PHE A 228 -10.05 -1.69 -5.97
CA PHE A 228 -10.35 -2.19 -7.29
C PHE A 228 -9.13 -2.85 -7.95
N THR A 229 -9.38 -3.62 -8.97
CA THR A 229 -8.38 -4.21 -9.86
C THR A 229 -8.82 -4.00 -11.29
N GLY A 230 -7.92 -3.54 -12.13
CA GLY A 230 -8.17 -3.42 -13.58
C GLY A 230 -6.93 -3.77 -14.37
N THR A 231 -7.11 -4.35 -15.56
CA THR A 231 -6.02 -4.79 -16.42
C THR A 231 -5.80 -3.77 -17.54
N LEU A 232 -4.56 -3.32 -17.66
CA LEU A 232 -4.12 -2.40 -18.71
C LEU A 232 -2.86 -2.97 -19.36
N ARG A 233 -2.87 -3.15 -20.67
CA ARG A 233 -1.72 -3.67 -21.44
C ARG A 233 -1.09 -4.94 -20.84
N GLY A 234 -1.93 -5.85 -20.30
CA GLY A 234 -1.50 -7.12 -19.72
C GLY A 234 -0.95 -7.04 -18.29
N VAL A 235 -0.99 -5.88 -17.65
CA VAL A 235 -0.58 -5.67 -16.26
C VAL A 235 -1.80 -5.24 -15.45
N ASP A 236 -2.02 -5.86 -14.30
CA ASP A 236 -3.07 -5.44 -13.39
C ASP A 236 -2.63 -4.23 -12.57
N LEU A 237 -3.46 -3.22 -12.49
CA LEU A 237 -3.35 -2.10 -11.55
C LEU A 237 -4.30 -2.39 -10.39
N VAL A 238 -3.73 -2.59 -9.20
CA VAL A 238 -4.46 -3.10 -8.03
C VAL A 238 -4.41 -2.08 -6.90
N GLN A 239 -5.54 -1.46 -6.63
CA GLN A 239 -5.70 -0.57 -5.49
C GLN A 239 -6.09 -1.37 -4.24
N THR A 240 -5.32 -1.23 -3.16
CA THR A 240 -5.61 -1.88 -1.88
C THR A 240 -6.30 -0.93 -0.92
N PRO A 241 -7.28 -1.38 -0.12
CA PRO A 241 -7.94 -0.52 0.87
C PRO A 241 -6.99 -0.17 2.01
N GLY A 242 -7.24 0.97 2.67
CA GLY A 242 -6.56 1.32 3.91
C GLY A 242 -6.93 0.38 5.06
N ALA A 243 -5.95 -0.05 5.86
CA ALA A 243 -6.17 -0.93 7.00
C ALA A 243 -6.39 -0.18 8.32
N SER A 244 -5.92 1.06 8.43
CA SER A 244 -5.89 1.82 9.68
C SER A 244 -7.26 2.33 10.11
N PHE A 245 -7.55 2.27 11.41
CA PHE A 245 -8.70 2.94 12.04
C PHE A 245 -8.38 4.38 12.49
N ARG A 246 -7.14 4.83 12.32
CA ARG A 246 -6.65 6.15 12.74
C ARG A 246 -6.55 7.16 11.60
N SER A 247 -7.09 6.80 10.43
CA SER A 247 -7.18 7.66 9.27
C SER A 247 -8.61 7.61 8.72
N TYR A 248 -8.97 8.52 7.81
CA TYR A 248 -10.26 8.43 7.14
C TYR A 248 -10.39 7.08 6.39
N GLY A 249 -11.61 6.65 6.17
CA GLY A 249 -11.87 5.36 5.55
C GLY A 249 -13.35 5.03 5.52
N ASN A 250 -13.66 3.83 5.10
CA ASN A 250 -15.01 3.30 5.07
C ASN A 250 -15.08 1.88 5.66
N GLN A 251 -16.20 1.20 5.49
CA GLN A 251 -16.38 -0.17 5.98
C GLN A 251 -15.47 -1.21 5.29
N ASN A 252 -14.87 -0.87 4.13
CA ASN A 252 -13.99 -1.78 3.38
C ASN A 252 -12.54 -1.78 3.93
N ARG A 253 -12.29 -1.18 5.11
CA ARG A 253 -10.98 -1.26 5.77
C ARG A 253 -10.54 -2.70 5.88
N GLY A 254 -9.34 -2.97 5.42
CA GLY A 254 -8.88 -4.35 5.41
C GLY A 254 -7.52 -4.52 4.77
N VAL A 255 -7.27 -5.73 4.35
CA VAL A 255 -6.05 -6.15 3.68
C VAL A 255 -6.39 -6.84 2.36
N ARG A 256 -5.45 -6.82 1.43
CA ARG A 256 -5.54 -7.59 0.20
C ARG A 256 -4.62 -8.81 0.28
N VAL A 257 -5.15 -9.94 -0.11
CA VAL A 257 -4.43 -11.22 -0.16
C VAL A 257 -4.08 -11.53 -1.62
N PHE A 258 -2.86 -12.02 -1.83
CA PHE A 258 -2.40 -12.57 -3.09
C PHE A 258 -2.00 -14.03 -2.86
N VAL A 259 -2.51 -14.92 -3.70
CA VAL A 259 -2.20 -16.35 -3.67
C VAL A 259 -1.51 -16.70 -4.99
N ILE A 260 -0.28 -17.19 -4.89
CA ILE A 260 0.57 -17.54 -6.02
C ILE A 260 0.89 -19.03 -5.90
N ASP A 261 0.65 -19.78 -6.98
CA ASP A 261 1.02 -21.20 -7.06
C ASP A 261 2.41 -21.32 -7.69
N GLU A 262 3.34 -21.96 -6.99
CA GLU A 262 4.69 -22.22 -7.51
C GLU A 262 4.71 -23.01 -8.81
N LYS A 263 3.69 -23.82 -9.05
CA LYS A 263 3.55 -24.64 -10.28
C LYS A 263 3.13 -23.82 -11.49
N ASP A 264 2.41 -22.70 -11.26
CA ASP A 264 2.01 -21.76 -12.29
C ASP A 264 2.08 -20.33 -11.74
N THR A 265 3.25 -19.75 -11.83
CA THR A 265 3.52 -18.38 -11.37
C THR A 265 3.08 -17.31 -12.38
N SER A 266 2.55 -17.69 -13.55
CA SER A 266 2.04 -16.75 -14.55
C SER A 266 0.71 -16.13 -14.15
N ALA A 267 -0.01 -16.76 -13.22
CA ALA A 267 -1.28 -16.31 -12.69
C ALA A 267 -1.24 -16.17 -11.17
N TYR A 268 -2.13 -15.35 -10.63
CA TYR A 268 -2.35 -15.21 -9.20
C TYR A 268 -3.85 -15.04 -8.90
N GLN A 269 -4.24 -15.37 -7.68
CA GLN A 269 -5.56 -15.02 -7.16
C GLN A 269 -5.44 -13.87 -6.19
N THR A 270 -6.43 -12.95 -6.18
CA THR A 270 -6.48 -11.87 -5.22
C THR A 270 -7.89 -11.59 -4.74
N TYR A 271 -8.00 -11.29 -3.44
CA TYR A 271 -9.23 -10.89 -2.78
C TYR A 271 -8.91 -9.98 -1.60
N THR A 272 -9.90 -9.26 -1.11
CA THR A 272 -9.79 -8.45 0.11
C THR A 272 -10.42 -9.18 1.28
N LEU A 273 -9.87 -8.96 2.47
CA LEU A 273 -10.48 -9.31 3.75
C LEU A 273 -10.68 -8.01 4.53
N ASP A 274 -11.93 -7.63 4.72
CA ASP A 274 -12.27 -6.45 5.51
C ASP A 274 -12.38 -6.77 7.01
N PHE A 275 -12.62 -5.73 7.81
CA PHE A 275 -12.76 -5.88 9.24
C PHE A 275 -13.89 -6.85 9.63
N PHE A 276 -15.01 -6.83 8.90
CA PHE A 276 -16.15 -7.68 9.20
C PHE A 276 -15.97 -9.13 8.71
N ASP A 277 -15.21 -9.34 7.65
CA ASP A 277 -14.79 -10.69 7.22
C ASP A 277 -13.97 -11.38 8.31
N ILE A 278 -13.09 -10.62 8.98
CA ILE A 278 -12.18 -11.15 10.00
C ILE A 278 -12.86 -11.28 11.36
N MET A 279 -13.64 -10.27 11.78
CA MET A 279 -14.21 -10.16 13.12
C MET A 279 -15.65 -10.60 13.23
N GLY A 280 -16.31 -10.89 12.08
CA GLY A 280 -17.72 -11.19 11.98
C GLY A 280 -18.64 -9.96 12.13
N THR A 281 -19.95 -10.17 12.01
CA THR A 281 -20.97 -9.10 11.93
C THR A 281 -21.84 -8.97 13.19
N SER A 282 -21.39 -9.49 14.34
CA SER A 282 -22.12 -9.41 15.60
C SER A 282 -22.38 -7.96 16.03
N LEU A 283 -23.40 -7.74 16.88
CA LEU A 283 -23.66 -6.40 17.44
C LEU A 283 -22.41 -5.85 18.15
N ARG A 284 -21.69 -6.69 18.91
CA ARG A 284 -20.45 -6.32 19.58
C ARG A 284 -19.40 -5.83 18.56
N THR A 285 -19.21 -6.54 17.44
CA THR A 285 -18.27 -6.15 16.38
C THR A 285 -18.67 -4.82 15.73
N LYS A 286 -19.96 -4.63 15.44
CA LYS A 286 -20.48 -3.37 14.88
C LYS A 286 -20.27 -2.19 15.84
N LEU A 287 -20.52 -2.36 17.12
CA LEU A 287 -20.23 -1.35 18.14
C LEU A 287 -18.73 -1.06 18.23
N MET A 288 -17.89 -2.11 18.24
CA MET A 288 -16.43 -1.96 18.24
C MET A 288 -15.96 -1.13 17.03
N PHE A 289 -16.45 -1.41 15.82
CA PHE A 289 -16.17 -0.62 14.63
C PHE A 289 -16.58 0.84 14.79
N ILE A 290 -17.80 1.12 15.25
CA ILE A 290 -18.31 2.48 15.49
C ILE A 290 -17.43 3.25 16.48
N PHE A 291 -16.98 2.60 17.55
CA PHE A 291 -16.17 3.24 18.58
C PHE A 291 -14.67 3.31 18.26
N THR A 292 -14.22 2.66 17.21
CA THR A 292 -12.80 2.64 16.81
C THR A 292 -12.55 3.49 15.56
N ALA A 293 -13.40 3.39 14.55
CA ALA A 293 -13.22 4.05 13.27
C ALA A 293 -13.43 5.56 13.34
N ASP A 294 -12.45 6.35 12.94
CA ASP A 294 -12.47 7.82 13.07
C ASP A 294 -13.64 8.47 12.31
N GLU A 295 -14.04 7.95 11.16
CA GLU A 295 -15.19 8.45 10.38
C GLU A 295 -16.55 8.23 11.08
N LYS A 296 -16.60 7.45 12.15
CA LYS A 296 -17.83 7.18 12.92
C LYS A 296 -18.01 8.08 14.15
N ILE A 297 -17.17 9.10 14.33
CA ILE A 297 -17.30 10.05 15.45
C ILE A 297 -18.71 10.65 15.59
N PRO A 298 -19.38 11.12 14.51
CA PRO A 298 -20.74 11.65 14.62
C PRO A 298 -21.76 10.61 15.13
N LEU A 299 -21.62 9.36 14.67
CA LEU A 299 -22.50 8.26 15.11
C LEU A 299 -22.24 7.87 16.56
N ARG A 300 -20.99 7.95 17.04
CA ARG A 300 -20.66 7.75 18.48
C ARG A 300 -21.38 8.75 19.35
N ILE A 301 -21.38 10.02 18.97
CA ILE A 301 -22.08 11.09 19.68
C ILE A 301 -23.59 10.77 19.74
N ALA A 302 -24.20 10.42 18.61
CA ALA A 302 -25.62 10.06 18.56
C ALA A 302 -25.95 8.87 19.46
N VAL A 303 -25.14 7.78 19.41
CA VAL A 303 -25.34 6.58 20.26
C VAL A 303 -25.20 6.90 21.75
N CYS A 304 -24.28 7.78 22.14
CA CYS A 304 -24.08 8.17 23.52
C CYS A 304 -25.18 9.12 24.03
N LEU A 305 -25.78 9.94 23.17
CA LEU A 305 -26.85 10.88 23.54
C LEU A 305 -28.24 10.24 23.56
N PHE A 306 -28.45 9.14 22.82
CA PHE A 306 -29.74 8.47 22.72
C PHE A 306 -30.33 8.04 24.09
N PRO A 307 -29.55 7.47 25.03
CA PRO A 307 -30.08 7.16 26.38
C PRO A 307 -30.52 8.39 27.20
N LEU A 308 -29.88 9.53 26.96
CA LEU A 308 -30.22 10.77 27.68
C LEU A 308 -31.55 11.37 27.20
N THR A 309 -31.89 11.21 25.93
CA THR A 309 -33.18 11.68 25.38
C THR A 309 -34.36 10.80 25.78
N MET A 310 -34.14 9.50 26.05
CA MET A 310 -35.18 8.58 26.54
C MET A 310 -35.50 8.77 28.04
N LEU A 311 -34.63 9.46 28.78
CA LEU A 311 -34.86 9.77 30.21
C LEU A 311 -35.71 11.04 30.41
N PHE A 312 -36.03 11.79 29.34
CA PHE A 312 -36.81 13.03 29.38
C PHE A 312 -38.15 12.93 28.61
N ILE A 313 -38.58 11.74 28.21
CA ILE A 313 -39.90 11.40 27.70
C ILE A 313 -40.60 10.47 28.69
#